data_625c6c06eea7f5a6f0ae36f92dcf8ad4
#
_entry.id   625c6c06eea7f5a6f0ae36f92dcf8ad4
#
_cell.length_a   1.000
_cell.length_b   1.000
_cell.length_c   1.000
_cell.angle_alpha   90.00
_cell.angle_beta   90.00
_cell.angle_gamma   90.00
#
_symmetry.space_group_name_H-M   'P 1'
#
loop_
_entity.id
_entity.type
_entity.pdbx_description
1 polymer ?
#
loop_
_entity_poly.entity_id
_entity_poly.type
_entity_poly.pdbx_seq_one_letter_code
_entity_poly.pdbx_strand_id
1 'polypeptide(L)'
;MTPELRWLSDPTVFAVNRLDAHSDHLCCRTLDEAESGLTSLRQSLDGAWRFAWSANPAARPADFWQPDADLSGFGTIRVPGHIELQGYGQLQYTNTLYPWDGRSCLRPPQVDWNDDPVGSYVKEFDLDESLRGQRICVSFQGVEQAMYLWCNGQFVGYAEDSFTPSEFDLTPYIQDENNRLCVEVYKRSSAAWIEDQDFFRFSGIFRSVYLYAKPKVHINDIWLKADLAADNTTGLLTPLVKLDGGTDGASVALVVTDPEGYAVYEGPAAGDTIEIEGIQPWSHAAPVLYHAVLTLRDADGVLQEVVPYDIGFRRFEMINGVMCLNGERVVFNGVNRHEWNADRGRAIGADDMHAAMAVFKKNNINAVRTCHYPDQSLWYDLCDRNGIYMIDETNLESHGSWQKLGAVEPSWNVPGSLPEWKDCVVDRARSMFERDKNHAAVLIWSCGNESYAGEDILAMSQFFHDHDPGRLVHYEGVFHCRAFDAISDMESRMYAKPWEIREYLESHPKKPFILCEYMHDMGNSLGGMESYVRLADEFDQYQGGFIWDYMDQALRHTDALGRSVLGYGGDFADRNTDYNFSGNGIVYADGA
;
A
#
# COMPACT_ATOMS: atom_id res chain seq x y z
N MET A 1 14.77 25.32 1.21
CA MET A 1 13.32 25.66 1.24
C MET A 1 12.90 25.75 2.70
N THR A 2 11.97 26.62 3.06
CA THR A 2 11.46 26.71 4.44
C THR A 2 10.12 25.96 4.51
N PRO A 3 9.92 25.05 5.47
CA PRO A 3 8.65 24.34 5.62
C PRO A 3 7.52 25.30 6.00
N GLU A 4 6.33 25.05 5.45
CA GLU A 4 5.15 25.88 5.67
C GLU A 4 3.97 25.03 6.14
N LEU A 5 3.35 25.38 7.27
CA LEU A 5 2.17 24.65 7.77
C LEU A 5 0.97 24.68 6.82
N ARG A 6 0.89 25.67 5.92
CA ARG A 6 -0.20 25.72 4.95
C ARG A 6 -0.22 24.52 3.99
N TRP A 7 0.89 23.81 3.82
CA TRP A 7 0.92 22.58 2.99
C TRP A 7 -0.07 21.53 3.50
N LEU A 8 -0.29 21.46 4.82
CA LEU A 8 -1.28 20.54 5.40
C LEU A 8 -2.73 20.79 4.96
N SER A 9 -3.04 21.93 4.36
CA SER A 9 -4.38 22.25 3.85
C SER A 9 -4.38 22.58 2.35
N ASP A 10 -3.39 22.11 1.61
CA ASP A 10 -3.22 22.36 0.19
C ASP A 10 -2.97 21.04 -0.56
N PRO A 11 -3.99 20.43 -1.19
CA PRO A 11 -3.87 19.14 -1.86
C PRO A 11 -2.94 19.17 -3.07
N THR A 12 -2.52 20.36 -3.53
CA THR A 12 -1.52 20.49 -4.59
C THR A 12 -0.09 20.32 -4.09
N VAL A 13 0.12 20.28 -2.75
CA VAL A 13 1.43 20.11 -2.10
C VAL A 13 1.43 18.83 -1.26
N PHE A 14 1.39 17.69 -1.89
CA PHE A 14 1.40 16.37 -1.24
C PHE A 14 2.81 15.78 -1.04
N ALA A 15 3.84 16.38 -1.68
CA ALA A 15 5.24 15.98 -1.51
C ALA A 15 6.18 17.16 -1.81
N VAL A 16 7.26 17.29 -1.00
CA VAL A 16 8.36 18.23 -1.24
C VAL A 16 9.68 17.49 -1.02
N ASN A 17 10.52 17.46 -2.04
CA ASN A 17 11.81 16.74 -2.06
C ASN A 17 11.69 15.22 -1.81
N ARG A 18 10.51 14.63 -1.83
CA ARG A 18 10.34 13.18 -1.82
C ARG A 18 10.92 12.61 -3.13
N LEU A 19 11.64 11.51 -3.04
CA LEU A 19 12.13 10.78 -4.23
C LEU A 19 10.94 10.20 -5.01
N ASP A 20 11.14 10.00 -6.31
CA ASP A 20 10.17 9.32 -7.14
C ASP A 20 10.00 7.86 -6.67
N ALA A 21 8.77 7.36 -6.73
CA ALA A 21 8.48 5.97 -6.43
C ALA A 21 9.19 5.03 -7.40
N HIS A 22 9.60 3.88 -6.91
CA HIS A 22 10.31 2.84 -7.66
C HIS A 22 9.94 1.46 -7.13
N SER A 23 10.37 0.41 -7.83
CA SER A 23 10.18 -0.99 -7.42
C SER A 23 10.77 -1.25 -6.03
N ASP A 24 10.18 -2.20 -5.33
CA ASP A 24 10.55 -2.58 -3.96
C ASP A 24 11.80 -3.47 -3.88
N HIS A 25 12.59 -3.54 -4.93
CA HIS A 25 13.75 -4.41 -5.05
C HIS A 25 14.80 -4.23 -3.95
N LEU A 26 15.42 -5.33 -3.55
CA LEU A 26 16.52 -5.34 -2.60
C LEU A 26 17.85 -5.07 -3.31
N CYS A 27 18.51 -3.97 -2.97
CA CYS A 27 19.88 -3.69 -3.41
C CYS A 27 20.88 -4.45 -2.54
N CYS A 28 21.73 -5.28 -3.15
CA CYS A 28 22.79 -6.04 -2.50
C CYS A 28 24.15 -5.66 -3.05
N ARG A 29 25.18 -5.76 -2.21
CA ARG A 29 26.57 -5.49 -2.60
C ARG A 29 27.22 -6.66 -3.31
N THR A 30 26.82 -7.88 -2.98
CA THR A 30 27.40 -9.13 -3.46
C THR A 30 26.34 -10.17 -3.80
N LEU A 31 26.74 -11.20 -4.53
CA LEU A 31 25.88 -12.36 -4.79
C LEU A 31 25.51 -13.11 -3.51
N ASP A 32 26.44 -13.25 -2.55
CA ASP A 32 26.18 -13.93 -1.27
C ASP A 32 25.09 -13.18 -0.47
N GLU A 33 25.07 -11.84 -0.50
CA GLU A 33 24.00 -11.05 0.10
C GLU A 33 22.66 -11.30 -0.63
N ALA A 34 22.66 -11.32 -1.95
CA ALA A 34 21.47 -11.59 -2.75
C ALA A 34 20.90 -13.00 -2.46
N GLU A 35 21.75 -14.03 -2.37
CA GLU A 35 21.33 -15.39 -2.01
C GLU A 35 20.77 -15.51 -0.58
N SER A 36 21.34 -14.75 0.36
CA SER A 36 20.87 -14.77 1.75
C SER A 36 19.63 -13.90 2.00
N GLY A 37 19.28 -13.01 1.08
CA GLY A 37 18.23 -11.99 1.26
C GLY A 37 18.58 -10.93 2.31
N LEU A 38 19.87 -10.81 2.70
CA LEU A 38 20.36 -9.84 3.67
C LEU A 38 21.34 -8.89 3.00
N THR A 39 21.14 -7.60 3.17
CA THR A 39 22.02 -6.59 2.57
C THR A 39 22.75 -5.76 3.62
N SER A 40 24.06 -5.53 3.39
CA SER A 40 24.85 -4.57 4.16
C SER A 40 24.61 -3.11 3.74
N LEU A 41 23.78 -2.88 2.72
CA LEU A 41 23.40 -1.54 2.23
C LEU A 41 22.18 -0.96 2.93
N ARG A 42 21.68 -1.56 4.00
CA ARG A 42 20.53 -1.10 4.77
C ARG A 42 20.82 -1.07 6.26
N GLN A 43 20.40 0.00 6.93
CA GLN A 43 20.49 0.19 8.39
C GLN A 43 19.12 0.51 8.94
N SER A 44 18.59 -0.32 9.86
CA SER A 44 17.29 -0.07 10.50
C SER A 44 17.38 1.10 11.48
N LEU A 45 16.36 1.95 11.46
CA LEU A 45 16.13 2.99 12.47
C LEU A 45 14.96 2.65 13.39
N ASP A 46 14.39 1.46 13.29
CA ASP A 46 13.31 0.99 14.17
C ASP A 46 13.74 0.98 15.65
N GLY A 47 12.76 0.84 16.53
CA GLY A 47 12.99 0.76 17.97
C GLY A 47 12.60 2.03 18.71
N ALA A 48 13.37 2.43 19.70
CA ALA A 48 13.08 3.58 20.55
C ALA A 48 13.46 4.90 19.88
N TRP A 49 12.53 5.86 19.88
CA TRP A 49 12.74 7.24 19.47
C TRP A 49 12.37 8.18 20.63
N ARG A 50 13.03 9.34 20.76
CA ARG A 50 12.54 10.40 21.63
C ARG A 50 11.25 10.98 21.05
N PHE A 51 10.31 11.35 21.92
CA PHE A 51 8.98 11.75 21.47
C PHE A 51 8.33 12.79 22.36
N ALA A 52 7.67 13.76 21.73
CA ALA A 52 6.77 14.69 22.39
C ALA A 52 5.44 14.75 21.64
N TRP A 53 4.34 14.60 22.36
CA TRP A 53 2.99 14.74 21.82
C TRP A 53 2.43 16.13 22.11
N SER A 54 1.73 16.69 21.14
CA SER A 54 1.04 17.99 21.27
C SER A 54 -0.37 17.89 20.73
N ALA A 55 -1.32 18.54 21.41
CA ALA A 55 -2.73 18.48 21.04
C ALA A 55 -3.06 19.22 19.74
N ASN A 56 -2.19 20.14 19.33
CA ASN A 56 -2.34 20.92 18.10
C ASN A 56 -0.99 21.53 17.66
N PRO A 57 -0.91 22.06 16.43
CA PRO A 57 0.32 22.64 15.90
C PRO A 57 0.90 23.82 16.71
N ALA A 58 0.05 24.60 17.38
CA ALA A 58 0.50 25.75 18.18
C ALA A 58 1.21 25.35 19.49
N ALA A 59 0.91 24.15 20.00
CA ALA A 59 1.47 23.63 21.25
C ALA A 59 2.72 22.78 21.06
N ARG A 60 3.13 22.51 19.81
CA ARG A 60 4.28 21.64 19.53
C ARG A 60 5.59 22.29 19.97
N PRO A 61 6.64 21.49 20.30
CA PRO A 61 7.95 22.02 20.61
C PRO A 61 8.48 22.85 19.45
N ALA A 62 8.84 24.11 19.72
CA ALA A 62 9.45 24.96 18.71
C ALA A 62 10.90 24.53 18.47
N ASP A 63 11.32 24.54 17.20
CA ASP A 63 12.72 24.37 16.79
C ASP A 63 13.45 23.13 17.37
N PHE A 64 12.70 22.09 17.77
CA PHE A 64 13.27 20.86 18.35
C PHE A 64 14.21 20.10 17.41
N TRP A 65 14.15 20.40 16.12
CA TRP A 65 15.06 19.88 15.08
C TRP A 65 16.46 20.53 15.10
N GLN A 66 16.64 21.63 15.84
CA GLN A 66 17.97 22.27 15.94
C GLN A 66 18.95 21.36 16.70
N PRO A 67 20.23 21.33 16.31
CA PRO A 67 21.22 20.45 16.92
C PRO A 67 21.42 20.66 18.43
N ASP A 68 21.20 21.87 18.92
CA ASP A 68 21.32 22.28 20.32
C ASP A 68 20.00 22.35 21.09
N ALA A 69 18.91 21.85 20.48
CA ALA A 69 17.58 21.84 21.12
C ALA A 69 17.57 21.02 22.40
N ASP A 70 16.94 21.57 23.46
CA ASP A 70 16.72 20.85 24.71
C ASP A 70 15.57 19.81 24.55
N LEU A 71 15.94 18.55 24.61
CA LEU A 71 15.01 17.41 24.54
C LEU A 71 14.70 16.81 25.91
N SER A 72 14.99 17.48 27.01
CA SER A 72 14.78 16.98 28.39
C SER A 72 13.29 16.72 28.68
N GLY A 73 12.38 17.42 28.00
CA GLY A 73 10.93 17.21 28.07
C GLY A 73 10.38 16.10 27.18
N PHE A 74 11.21 15.47 26.35
CA PHE A 74 10.78 14.37 25.47
C PHE A 74 10.74 13.05 26.24
N GLY A 75 9.65 12.29 26.04
CA GLY A 75 9.56 10.89 26.43
C GLY A 75 10.18 9.97 25.39
N THR A 76 9.68 8.73 25.35
CA THR A 76 10.10 7.71 24.39
C THR A 76 8.88 7.08 23.75
N ILE A 77 8.94 6.82 22.46
CA ILE A 77 7.95 6.08 21.70
C ILE A 77 8.64 4.97 20.88
N ARG A 78 7.94 3.89 20.62
CA ARG A 78 8.43 2.81 19.74
C ARG A 78 8.03 3.08 18.29
N VAL A 79 8.96 2.91 17.37
CA VAL A 79 8.77 2.89 15.91
C VAL A 79 9.17 1.48 15.42
N PRO A 80 8.36 0.82 14.59
CA PRO A 80 7.02 1.20 14.18
C PRO A 80 5.99 1.13 15.31
N GLY A 81 4.95 1.97 15.20
CA GLY A 81 3.83 1.97 16.13
C GLY A 81 2.94 3.20 16.04
N HIS A 82 1.67 3.03 16.38
CA HIS A 82 0.71 4.12 16.47
C HIS A 82 0.87 4.93 17.74
N ILE A 83 0.71 6.24 17.64
CA ILE A 83 0.81 7.18 18.78
C ILE A 83 -0.24 6.86 19.83
N GLU A 84 -1.48 6.61 19.41
CA GLU A 84 -2.63 6.39 20.29
C GLU A 84 -2.50 5.09 21.10
N LEU A 85 -1.93 4.04 20.52
CA LEU A 85 -1.72 2.76 21.19
C LEU A 85 -0.56 2.79 22.19
N GLN A 86 0.22 3.87 22.20
CA GLN A 86 1.30 4.07 23.14
C GLN A 86 0.98 5.11 24.22
N GLY A 87 -0.33 5.42 24.39
CA GLY A 87 -0.85 6.21 25.51
C GLY A 87 -0.93 7.72 25.26
N TYR A 88 -0.87 8.15 24.01
CA TYR A 88 -1.02 9.56 23.65
C TYR A 88 -2.30 9.79 22.84
N GLY A 89 -2.92 10.96 22.99
CA GLY A 89 -4.13 11.30 22.27
C GLY A 89 -5.33 10.43 22.64
N GLN A 90 -6.21 10.16 21.70
CA GLN A 90 -7.44 9.40 21.88
C GLN A 90 -7.67 8.47 20.70
N LEU A 91 -8.06 7.23 21.00
CA LEU A 91 -8.57 6.28 20.02
C LEU A 91 -9.91 6.79 19.47
N GLN A 92 -10.14 6.56 18.20
CA GLN A 92 -11.40 6.87 17.53
C GLN A 92 -11.59 5.90 16.36
N TYR A 93 -12.80 5.36 16.22
CA TYR A 93 -13.20 4.56 15.08
C TYR A 93 -14.36 5.24 14.35
N THR A 94 -14.22 5.44 13.04
CA THR A 94 -15.32 5.91 12.19
C THR A 94 -15.31 5.15 10.86
N ASN A 95 -16.51 4.90 10.33
CA ASN A 95 -16.76 4.30 9.03
C ASN A 95 -17.27 5.37 8.05
N THR A 96 -18.52 5.81 8.19
CA THR A 96 -19.21 6.67 7.24
C THR A 96 -19.04 8.16 7.48
N LEU A 97 -18.37 8.54 8.55
CA LEU A 97 -18.20 9.93 8.99
C LEU A 97 -16.72 10.31 9.00
N TYR A 98 -16.43 11.53 8.60
CA TYR A 98 -15.12 12.09 8.88
C TYR A 98 -14.90 12.20 10.40
N PRO A 99 -13.66 12.04 10.87
CA PRO A 99 -13.33 12.07 12.30
C PRO A 99 -13.75 13.35 13.03
N TRP A 100 -13.93 14.46 12.32
CA TRP A 100 -14.34 15.75 12.85
C TRP A 100 -15.84 16.05 12.72
N ASP A 101 -16.61 15.19 12.04
CA ASP A 101 -18.05 15.41 11.86
C ASP A 101 -18.77 15.48 13.21
N GLY A 102 -19.67 16.46 13.34
CA GLY A 102 -20.36 16.75 14.60
C GLY A 102 -19.55 17.56 15.62
N ARG A 103 -18.26 17.81 15.38
CA ARG A 103 -17.38 18.66 16.21
C ARG A 103 -16.99 19.95 15.50
N SER A 104 -16.51 19.85 14.27
CA SER A 104 -16.08 20.97 13.43
C SER A 104 -16.82 20.98 12.10
N CYS A 105 -17.12 22.19 11.59
CA CYS A 105 -17.73 22.37 10.27
C CYS A 105 -16.63 22.72 9.26
N LEU A 106 -15.92 21.70 8.78
CA LEU A 106 -14.86 21.88 7.80
C LEU A 106 -15.37 21.66 6.37
N ARG A 107 -14.69 22.25 5.42
CA ARG A 107 -14.81 21.96 3.98
C ARG A 107 -13.45 21.55 3.42
N PRO A 108 -13.38 20.57 2.51
CA PRO A 108 -12.11 20.22 1.88
C PRO A 108 -11.45 21.45 1.24
N PRO A 109 -10.15 21.65 1.38
CA PRO A 109 -9.15 20.83 2.11
C PRO A 109 -8.84 21.34 3.53
N GLN A 110 -9.76 22.00 4.21
CA GLN A 110 -9.53 22.64 5.52
C GLN A 110 -9.12 21.63 6.60
N VAL A 111 -8.23 22.07 7.49
CA VAL A 111 -7.83 21.38 8.71
C VAL A 111 -8.23 22.21 9.92
N ASP A 112 -8.70 21.58 10.99
CA ASP A 112 -8.96 22.27 12.27
C ASP A 112 -7.66 22.42 13.05
N TRP A 113 -7.03 23.57 12.97
CA TRP A 113 -5.77 23.89 13.65
C TRP A 113 -5.83 23.80 15.18
N ASN A 114 -7.00 23.65 15.78
CA ASN A 114 -7.16 23.46 17.22
C ASN A 114 -7.29 21.99 17.60
N ASP A 115 -7.64 21.11 16.64
CA ASP A 115 -7.82 19.66 16.81
C ASP A 115 -7.01 18.89 15.75
N ASP A 116 -5.70 19.17 15.67
CA ASP A 116 -4.75 18.46 14.84
C ASP A 116 -3.54 18.05 15.67
N PRO A 117 -3.58 16.88 16.34
CA PRO A 117 -2.47 16.39 17.15
C PRO A 117 -1.18 16.21 16.34
N VAL A 118 -0.05 16.54 17.00
CA VAL A 118 1.29 16.47 16.40
C VAL A 118 2.19 15.58 17.24
N GLY A 119 2.83 14.61 16.59
CA GLY A 119 3.94 13.84 17.16
C GLY A 119 5.28 14.42 16.71
N SER A 120 6.11 14.84 17.65
CA SER A 120 7.50 15.28 17.39
C SER A 120 8.46 14.16 17.76
N TYR A 121 9.12 13.57 16.77
CA TYR A 121 10.02 12.42 16.89
C TYR A 121 11.47 12.84 16.70
N VAL A 122 12.38 12.24 17.46
CA VAL A 122 13.83 12.41 17.28
C VAL A 122 14.54 11.07 17.39
N LYS A 123 15.36 10.74 16.38
CA LYS A 123 16.27 9.60 16.35
C LYS A 123 17.70 10.11 16.29
N GLU A 124 18.51 9.71 17.26
CA GLU A 124 19.96 9.91 17.24
C GLU A 124 20.62 8.59 16.84
N PHE A 125 21.59 8.63 15.93
CA PHE A 125 22.24 7.44 15.39
C PHE A 125 23.61 7.78 14.76
N ASP A 126 24.46 6.77 14.70
CA ASP A 126 25.68 6.76 13.88
C ASP A 126 25.42 5.97 12.60
N LEU A 127 26.08 6.37 11.51
CA LEU A 127 25.97 5.66 10.25
C LEU A 127 26.84 4.39 10.30
N ASP A 128 26.24 3.25 9.94
CA ASP A 128 26.96 1.98 9.83
C ASP A 128 28.15 2.11 8.87
N GLU A 129 29.27 1.47 9.18
CA GLU A 129 30.49 1.58 8.39
C GLU A 129 30.27 1.20 6.92
N SER A 130 29.40 0.19 6.67
CA SER A 130 29.05 -0.26 5.33
C SER A 130 28.35 0.78 4.46
N LEU A 131 27.71 1.80 5.06
CA LEU A 131 26.99 2.86 4.36
C LEU A 131 27.84 4.10 4.11
N ARG A 132 28.96 4.26 4.83
CA ARG A 132 29.76 5.50 4.78
C ARG A 132 30.31 5.79 3.38
N GLY A 133 30.31 7.06 3.00
CA GLY A 133 30.84 7.52 1.72
C GLY A 133 29.99 7.21 0.49
N GLN A 134 28.76 6.74 0.69
CA GLN A 134 27.80 6.46 -0.39
C GLN A 134 26.68 7.52 -0.41
N ARG A 135 25.81 7.46 -1.42
CA ARG A 135 24.56 8.19 -1.42
C ARG A 135 23.61 7.52 -0.42
N ILE A 136 23.13 8.25 0.55
CA ILE A 136 22.29 7.74 1.64
C ILE A 136 20.88 8.27 1.50
N CYS A 137 19.91 7.35 1.42
CA CYS A 137 18.50 7.67 1.44
C CYS A 137 17.87 7.14 2.73
N VAL A 138 16.79 7.77 3.18
CA VAL A 138 15.91 7.25 4.23
C VAL A 138 14.59 6.84 3.61
N SER A 139 14.06 5.70 4.04
CA SER A 139 12.73 5.22 3.67
C SER A 139 11.85 5.11 4.90
N PHE A 140 10.72 5.80 4.87
CA PHE A 140 9.61 5.63 5.80
C PHE A 140 8.54 4.80 5.11
N GLN A 141 8.35 3.55 5.52
CA GLN A 141 7.46 2.60 4.84
C GLN A 141 5.97 2.88 5.05
N GLY A 142 5.62 3.68 6.08
CA GLY A 142 4.26 4.13 6.33
C GLY A 142 4.22 5.13 7.49
N VAL A 143 3.64 6.30 7.22
CA VAL A 143 3.46 7.39 8.19
C VAL A 143 2.06 7.96 8.06
N GLU A 144 1.29 7.90 9.10
CA GLU A 144 -0.09 8.41 9.13
C GLU A 144 -0.15 9.69 9.96
N GLN A 145 -0.44 10.88 9.37
CA GLN A 145 -0.71 11.09 7.94
C GLN A 145 0.38 11.90 7.23
N ALA A 146 0.58 13.14 7.60
CA ALA A 146 1.53 14.03 6.96
C ALA A 146 2.80 14.18 7.79
N MET A 147 3.94 14.20 7.12
CA MET A 147 5.24 14.31 7.80
C MET A 147 6.11 15.42 7.26
N TYR A 148 6.79 16.11 8.17
CA TYR A 148 7.90 16.99 7.87
C TYR A 148 9.19 16.36 8.40
N LEU A 149 10.28 16.44 7.64
CA LEU A 149 11.54 15.78 7.93
C LEU A 149 12.69 16.77 8.00
N TRP A 150 13.51 16.66 9.06
CA TRP A 150 14.78 17.38 9.20
C TRP A 150 15.91 16.38 9.50
N CYS A 151 17.10 16.68 9.00
CA CYS A 151 18.32 15.97 9.35
C CYS A 151 19.39 16.99 9.77
N ASN A 152 19.98 16.81 10.95
CA ASN A 152 21.02 17.67 11.49
C ASN A 152 20.69 19.18 11.45
N GLY A 153 19.44 19.52 11.79
CA GLY A 153 18.95 20.90 11.84
C GLY A 153 18.48 21.49 10.51
N GLN A 154 18.62 20.75 9.41
CA GLN A 154 18.25 21.20 8.07
C GLN A 154 16.97 20.52 7.60
N PHE A 155 16.05 21.29 7.00
CA PHE A 155 14.84 20.76 6.43
C PHE A 155 15.17 19.87 5.21
N VAL A 156 14.65 18.64 5.21
CA VAL A 156 14.85 17.66 4.15
C VAL A 156 13.64 17.64 3.22
N GLY A 157 12.42 17.42 3.77
CA GLY A 157 11.25 17.28 2.93
C GLY A 157 9.93 17.12 3.67
N TYR A 158 8.87 16.95 2.89
CA TYR A 158 7.49 16.76 3.31
C TYR A 158 6.84 15.68 2.46
N ALA A 159 5.94 14.89 3.06
CA ALA A 159 5.13 13.92 2.34
C ALA A 159 3.77 13.70 3.03
N GLU A 160 2.78 13.41 2.21
CA GLU A 160 1.50 12.78 2.54
C GLU A 160 1.43 11.41 1.85
N ASP A 161 0.40 10.64 2.01
CA ASP A 161 0.21 9.23 1.66
C ASP A 161 0.75 8.29 2.73
N SER A 162 -0.18 7.78 3.53
CA SER A 162 0.15 7.00 4.73
C SER A 162 0.70 5.61 4.43
N PHE A 163 0.42 5.02 3.25
CA PHE A 163 0.57 3.58 3.01
C PHE A 163 1.59 3.19 1.95
N THR A 164 2.17 4.16 1.24
CA THR A 164 3.31 3.91 0.35
C THR A 164 4.60 4.53 0.93
N PRO A 165 5.78 4.04 0.57
CA PRO A 165 7.03 4.56 1.08
C PRO A 165 7.24 6.04 0.76
N SER A 166 7.62 6.82 1.77
CA SER A 166 8.12 8.19 1.60
C SER A 166 9.63 8.20 1.76
N GLU A 167 10.35 8.49 0.69
CA GLU A 167 11.80 8.39 0.63
C GLU A 167 12.47 9.73 0.36
N PHE A 168 13.63 9.95 1.00
CA PHE A 168 14.36 11.21 0.89
C PHE A 168 15.87 10.98 0.81
N ASP A 169 16.55 11.79 -0.01
CA ASP A 169 18.01 11.80 -0.09
C ASP A 169 18.61 12.58 1.09
N LEU A 170 19.28 11.87 1.99
CA LEU A 170 19.96 12.46 3.15
C LEU A 170 21.42 12.81 2.89
N THR A 171 21.99 12.45 1.74
CA THR A 171 23.41 12.63 1.43
C THR A 171 23.93 14.05 1.70
N PRO A 172 23.17 15.14 1.40
CA PRO A 172 23.63 16.50 1.67
C PRO A 172 23.65 16.88 3.16
N TYR A 173 23.02 16.09 4.03
CA TYR A 173 22.73 16.43 5.42
C TYR A 173 23.41 15.51 6.43
N ILE A 174 23.71 14.26 6.04
CA ILE A 174 24.15 13.19 6.94
C ILE A 174 25.67 13.26 7.18
N GLN A 175 26.09 12.80 8.34
CA GLN A 175 27.48 12.65 8.78
C GLN A 175 27.75 11.19 9.16
N ASP A 176 29.01 10.80 9.31
CA ASP A 176 29.38 9.45 9.72
C ASP A 176 28.92 9.12 11.14
N GLU A 177 28.90 10.12 12.03
CA GLU A 177 28.56 9.96 13.45
C GLU A 177 27.68 11.12 13.95
N ASN A 178 26.96 10.88 15.06
CA ASN A 178 26.16 11.90 15.77
C ASN A 178 25.05 12.52 14.89
N ASN A 179 24.39 11.73 14.08
CA ASN A 179 23.25 12.21 13.30
C ASN A 179 22.01 12.36 14.16
N ARG A 180 21.21 13.37 13.84
CA ARG A 180 19.90 13.60 14.41
C ARG A 180 18.86 13.73 13.30
N LEU A 181 17.94 12.75 13.22
CA LEU A 181 16.77 12.78 12.36
C LEU A 181 15.56 13.23 13.18
N CYS A 182 14.86 14.26 12.71
CA CYS A 182 13.68 14.81 13.38
C CYS A 182 12.47 14.74 12.45
N VAL A 183 11.33 14.30 12.97
CA VAL A 183 10.09 14.19 12.21
C VAL A 183 8.95 14.83 12.99
N GLU A 184 8.18 15.70 12.36
CA GLU A 184 6.84 16.07 12.82
C GLU A 184 5.83 15.24 12.04
N VAL A 185 4.93 14.57 12.75
CA VAL A 185 3.81 13.82 12.15
C VAL A 185 2.52 14.49 12.59
N TYR A 186 1.77 14.96 11.62
CA TYR A 186 0.46 15.60 11.80
C TYR A 186 -0.64 14.57 11.57
N LYS A 187 -1.60 14.50 12.50
CA LYS A 187 -2.72 13.54 12.40
C LYS A 187 -3.69 13.91 11.30
N ARG A 188 -3.71 15.19 10.89
CA ARG A 188 -4.64 15.67 9.88
C ARG A 188 -3.93 16.55 8.87
N SER A 189 -4.31 16.35 7.62
CA SER A 189 -3.90 17.18 6.49
C SER A 189 -4.98 17.17 5.42
N SER A 190 -4.71 17.75 4.26
CA SER A 190 -5.56 17.54 3.07
C SER A 190 -5.76 16.06 2.76
N ALA A 191 -4.75 15.21 3.01
CA ALA A 191 -4.87 13.76 2.85
C ALA A 191 -5.99 13.13 3.68
N ALA A 192 -6.32 13.66 4.87
CA ALA A 192 -7.40 13.13 5.71
C ALA A 192 -8.79 13.17 5.07
N TRP A 193 -8.96 13.94 4.00
CA TRP A 193 -10.20 13.98 3.22
C TRP A 193 -10.33 12.84 2.22
N ILE A 194 -9.22 12.21 1.88
CA ILE A 194 -9.13 11.12 0.90
C ILE A 194 -8.47 9.86 1.48
N GLU A 195 -8.21 9.84 2.79
CA GLU A 195 -7.82 8.68 3.60
C GLU A 195 -8.87 8.48 4.69
N ASP A 196 -10.11 8.30 4.27
CA ASP A 196 -11.29 8.20 5.14
C ASP A 196 -11.84 6.76 5.21
N GLN A 197 -10.93 5.79 5.19
CA GLN A 197 -11.26 4.37 5.23
C GLN A 197 -12.03 4.00 6.50
N ASP A 198 -12.78 2.91 6.41
CA ASP A 198 -13.48 2.27 7.52
C ASP A 198 -12.47 1.62 8.48
N PHE A 199 -11.90 2.42 9.39
CA PHE A 199 -10.89 1.94 10.32
C PHE A 199 -10.70 2.84 11.54
N PHE A 200 -9.92 2.36 12.53
CA PHE A 200 -9.44 3.20 13.62
C PHE A 200 -8.55 4.33 13.11
N ARG A 201 -8.81 5.55 13.56
CA ARG A 201 -8.09 6.78 13.19
C ARG A 201 -6.85 6.92 14.04
N PHE A 202 -5.77 6.37 13.55
CA PHE A 202 -4.46 6.44 14.17
C PHE A 202 -3.61 7.60 13.63
N SER A 203 -2.41 7.70 14.18
CA SER A 203 -1.33 8.56 13.67
C SER A 203 0.02 7.99 14.06
N GLY A 204 1.08 8.45 13.40
CA GLY A 204 2.45 8.11 13.74
C GLY A 204 3.19 7.31 12.66
N ILE A 205 4.43 6.94 12.97
CA ILE A 205 5.30 6.14 12.10
C ILE A 205 4.99 4.66 12.38
N PHE A 206 4.10 4.04 11.61
CA PHE A 206 3.53 2.73 11.94
C PHE A 206 4.12 1.56 11.13
N ARG A 207 4.93 1.85 10.11
CA ARG A 207 5.76 0.86 9.41
C ARG A 207 7.24 1.19 9.60
N SER A 208 8.12 0.27 9.24
CA SER A 208 9.57 0.37 9.45
C SER A 208 10.19 1.63 8.83
N VAL A 209 11.26 2.10 9.47
CA VAL A 209 12.13 3.16 8.96
C VAL A 209 13.54 2.62 8.83
N TYR A 210 14.17 2.83 7.68
CA TYR A 210 15.57 2.44 7.48
C TYR A 210 16.30 3.41 6.57
N LEU A 211 17.62 3.45 6.77
CA LEU A 211 18.53 4.05 5.81
C LEU A 211 18.93 2.99 4.79
N TYR A 212 19.15 3.42 3.55
CA TYR A 212 19.76 2.57 2.55
C TYR A 212 20.76 3.33 1.71
N ALA A 213 21.82 2.64 1.31
CA ALA A 213 22.87 3.21 0.50
C ALA A 213 22.68 2.85 -0.98
N LYS A 214 22.84 3.83 -1.86
CA LYS A 214 22.89 3.62 -3.31
C LYS A 214 24.36 3.76 -3.76
N PRO A 215 24.92 2.77 -4.51
CA PRO A 215 26.20 2.93 -5.19
C PRO A 215 26.20 4.14 -6.12
N LYS A 216 27.38 4.59 -6.52
CA LYS A 216 27.48 5.75 -7.43
C LYS A 216 26.74 5.52 -8.73
N VAL A 217 26.88 4.34 -9.31
CA VAL A 217 26.04 3.85 -10.41
C VAL A 217 25.13 2.79 -9.82
N HIS A 218 23.84 2.94 -9.92
CA HIS A 218 22.87 2.04 -9.30
C HIS A 218 21.63 1.82 -10.18
N ILE A 219 20.94 0.73 -9.89
CA ILE A 219 19.61 0.45 -10.40
C ILE A 219 18.63 1.31 -9.61
N ASN A 220 17.96 2.24 -10.30
CA ASN A 220 16.95 3.07 -9.65
C ASN A 220 15.57 2.42 -9.66
N ASP A 221 15.27 1.65 -10.70
CA ASP A 221 13.98 1.00 -10.86
C ASP A 221 14.10 -0.22 -11.77
N ILE A 222 13.34 -1.28 -11.48
CA ILE A 222 13.20 -2.45 -12.32
C ILE A 222 11.74 -2.75 -12.64
N TRP A 223 11.49 -3.22 -13.84
CA TRP A 223 10.25 -3.88 -14.20
C TRP A 223 10.56 -5.12 -15.03
N LEU A 224 10.44 -6.27 -14.41
CA LEU A 224 10.65 -7.58 -15.02
C LEU A 224 9.29 -8.10 -15.51
N LYS A 225 8.84 -7.64 -16.68
CA LYS A 225 7.55 -8.05 -17.27
C LYS A 225 7.64 -9.51 -17.68
N ALA A 226 7.08 -10.40 -16.86
CA ALA A 226 7.08 -11.84 -17.06
C ALA A 226 5.71 -12.28 -17.61
N ASP A 227 5.54 -12.08 -18.91
CA ASP A 227 4.34 -12.50 -19.66
C ASP A 227 4.46 -13.94 -20.16
N LEU A 228 3.35 -14.51 -20.62
CA LEU A 228 3.27 -15.87 -21.14
C LEU A 228 2.64 -15.86 -22.55
N ALA A 229 3.28 -16.54 -23.49
CA ALA A 229 2.74 -16.75 -24.83
C ALA A 229 1.45 -17.60 -24.81
N ALA A 230 0.71 -17.59 -25.89
CA ALA A 230 -0.59 -18.30 -26.01
C ALA A 230 -0.46 -19.83 -25.91
N ASP A 231 0.72 -20.38 -26.10
CA ASP A 231 1.01 -21.81 -25.94
C ASP A 231 1.13 -22.27 -24.49
N ASN A 232 1.17 -21.32 -23.52
CA ASN A 232 1.34 -21.53 -22.09
C ASN A 232 2.65 -22.28 -21.71
N THR A 233 3.66 -22.26 -22.58
CA THR A 233 4.95 -22.91 -22.37
C THR A 233 6.14 -22.00 -22.71
N THR A 234 5.90 -20.90 -23.41
CA THR A 234 6.91 -19.90 -23.75
C THR A 234 6.73 -18.66 -22.90
N GLY A 235 7.68 -18.38 -22.03
CA GLY A 235 7.76 -17.15 -21.26
C GLY A 235 8.25 -15.98 -22.12
N LEU A 236 7.67 -14.82 -21.91
CA LEU A 236 8.02 -13.57 -22.58
C LEU A 236 8.52 -12.58 -21.52
N LEU A 237 9.83 -12.54 -21.28
CA LEU A 237 10.43 -11.67 -20.27
C LEU A 237 10.95 -10.38 -20.92
N THR A 238 10.45 -9.23 -20.47
CA THR A 238 10.97 -7.91 -20.89
C THR A 238 11.56 -7.20 -19.67
N PRO A 239 12.90 -7.20 -19.50
CA PRO A 239 13.56 -6.57 -18.36
C PRO A 239 13.78 -5.07 -18.63
N LEU A 240 12.93 -4.23 -18.05
CA LEU A 240 13.08 -2.78 -18.10
C LEU A 240 13.84 -2.32 -16.86
N VAL A 241 15.06 -1.81 -17.05
CA VAL A 241 15.94 -1.38 -15.96
C VAL A 241 16.30 0.09 -16.14
N LYS A 242 16.00 0.91 -15.12
CA LYS A 242 16.40 2.32 -15.08
C LYS A 242 17.63 2.48 -14.19
N LEU A 243 18.70 3.00 -14.77
CA LEU A 243 19.95 3.30 -14.05
C LEU A 243 20.04 4.79 -13.71
N ASP A 244 20.75 5.12 -12.62
CA ASP A 244 21.09 6.47 -12.22
C ASP A 244 22.55 6.55 -11.74
N GLY A 245 23.12 7.77 -11.68
CA GLY A 245 24.43 8.06 -11.06
C GLY A 245 25.66 7.99 -11.96
N GLY A 246 25.53 8.20 -13.25
CA GLY A 246 26.68 8.19 -14.20
C GLY A 246 26.81 6.88 -14.95
N THR A 247 25.83 6.63 -15.79
CA THR A 247 25.54 5.32 -16.42
C THR A 247 26.30 5.06 -17.73
N ASP A 248 27.14 6.00 -18.21
CA ASP A 248 27.91 5.86 -19.46
C ASP A 248 28.83 4.64 -19.36
N GLY A 249 28.60 3.64 -20.25
CA GLY A 249 29.37 2.41 -20.29
C GLY A 249 29.01 1.36 -19.22
N ALA A 250 28.04 1.64 -18.34
CA ALA A 250 27.53 0.64 -17.39
C ALA A 250 26.76 -0.46 -18.12
N SER A 251 26.74 -1.67 -17.53
CA SER A 251 26.04 -2.81 -18.10
C SER A 251 25.29 -3.59 -17.02
N VAL A 252 24.11 -4.09 -17.37
CA VAL A 252 23.31 -4.97 -16.50
C VAL A 252 23.20 -6.35 -17.15
N ALA A 253 23.70 -7.36 -16.46
CA ALA A 253 23.48 -8.76 -16.80
C ALA A 253 22.29 -9.31 -15.99
N LEU A 254 21.56 -10.23 -16.60
CA LEU A 254 20.42 -10.92 -16.00
C LEU A 254 20.65 -12.43 -16.11
N VAL A 255 20.49 -13.12 -14.99
CA VAL A 255 20.39 -14.59 -14.93
C VAL A 255 19.00 -14.92 -14.39
N VAL A 256 18.30 -15.83 -15.07
CA VAL A 256 17.01 -16.36 -14.59
C VAL A 256 17.16 -17.87 -14.40
N THR A 257 16.81 -18.34 -13.21
CA THR A 257 16.81 -19.77 -12.87
C THR A 257 15.39 -20.28 -12.63
N ASP A 258 15.18 -21.54 -12.97
CA ASP A 258 13.94 -22.25 -12.64
C ASP A 258 13.90 -22.64 -11.15
N PRO A 259 12.76 -23.21 -10.66
CA PRO A 259 12.63 -23.65 -9.26
C PRO A 259 13.64 -24.72 -8.83
N GLU A 260 14.20 -25.47 -9.78
CA GLU A 260 15.22 -26.48 -9.53
C GLU A 260 16.65 -25.90 -9.53
N GLY A 261 16.80 -24.59 -9.84
CA GLY A 261 18.08 -23.86 -9.86
C GLY A 261 18.85 -23.94 -11.18
N TYR A 262 18.24 -24.43 -12.28
CA TYR A 262 18.89 -24.43 -13.58
C TYR A 262 18.67 -23.07 -14.29
N ALA A 263 19.74 -22.54 -14.87
CA ALA A 263 19.63 -21.30 -15.64
C ALA A 263 18.81 -21.53 -16.92
N VAL A 264 17.70 -20.80 -17.04
CA VAL A 264 16.83 -20.78 -18.24
C VAL A 264 17.12 -19.57 -19.12
N TYR A 265 17.78 -18.56 -18.58
CA TYR A 265 18.32 -17.43 -19.33
C TYR A 265 19.58 -16.89 -18.67
N GLU A 266 20.58 -16.53 -19.48
CA GLU A 266 21.78 -15.79 -19.08
C GLU A 266 22.16 -14.83 -20.21
N GLY A 267 22.12 -13.52 -19.92
CA GLY A 267 22.41 -12.52 -20.95
C GLY A 267 22.22 -11.08 -20.44
N PRO A 268 22.22 -10.10 -21.33
CA PRO A 268 21.99 -8.70 -20.96
C PRO A 268 20.52 -8.43 -20.61
N ALA A 269 20.29 -7.51 -19.65
CA ALA A 269 18.99 -6.90 -19.39
C ALA A 269 18.84 -5.64 -20.26
N ALA A 270 18.59 -5.85 -21.56
CA ALA A 270 18.64 -4.77 -22.57
C ALA A 270 17.29 -4.10 -22.88
N GLY A 271 16.21 -4.54 -22.24
CA GLY A 271 14.86 -4.02 -22.46
C GLY A 271 14.12 -4.67 -23.65
N ASP A 272 14.78 -5.54 -24.40
CA ASP A 272 14.13 -6.36 -25.43
C ASP A 272 13.42 -7.56 -24.81
N THR A 273 12.32 -8.01 -25.43
CA THR A 273 11.60 -9.21 -24.98
C THR A 273 12.42 -10.48 -25.27
N ILE A 274 12.63 -11.27 -24.24
CA ILE A 274 13.36 -12.54 -24.27
C ILE A 274 12.33 -13.67 -24.26
N GLU A 275 12.41 -14.56 -25.24
CA GLU A 275 11.60 -15.80 -25.26
C GLU A 275 12.33 -16.91 -24.52
N ILE A 276 11.66 -17.54 -23.56
CA ILE A 276 12.19 -18.64 -22.72
C ILE A 276 11.27 -19.84 -22.87
N GLU A 277 11.75 -20.91 -23.50
CA GLU A 277 10.97 -22.13 -23.72
C GLU A 277 10.88 -22.99 -22.45
N GLY A 278 9.79 -23.76 -22.31
CA GLY A 278 9.61 -24.74 -21.24
C GLY A 278 9.21 -24.13 -19.90
N ILE A 279 8.68 -22.92 -19.89
CA ILE A 279 8.19 -22.26 -18.69
C ILE A 279 6.96 -22.96 -18.11
N GLN A 280 6.93 -23.08 -16.79
CA GLN A 280 5.75 -23.47 -16.01
C GLN A 280 5.02 -22.21 -15.58
N PRO A 281 3.75 -22.02 -16.01
CA PRO A 281 2.98 -20.81 -15.71
C PRO A 281 2.69 -20.66 -14.22
N TRP A 282 2.75 -19.43 -13.72
CA TRP A 282 2.26 -19.09 -12.38
C TRP A 282 0.73 -19.09 -12.33
N SER A 283 0.16 -19.72 -11.29
CA SER A 283 -1.27 -19.68 -10.98
C SER A 283 -1.51 -20.01 -9.51
N HIS A 284 -2.76 -19.87 -9.04
CA HIS A 284 -3.15 -20.31 -7.69
C HIS A 284 -2.83 -21.79 -7.42
N ALA A 285 -3.10 -22.65 -8.39
CA ALA A 285 -2.86 -24.10 -8.26
C ALA A 285 -1.37 -24.48 -8.35
N ALA A 286 -0.60 -23.67 -9.06
CA ALA A 286 0.84 -23.87 -9.25
C ALA A 286 1.55 -22.50 -9.22
N PRO A 287 1.88 -21.98 -8.03
CA PRO A 287 2.53 -20.67 -7.88
C PRO A 287 4.04 -20.77 -8.16
N VAL A 288 4.37 -21.13 -9.40
CA VAL A 288 5.76 -21.34 -9.83
C VAL A 288 6.44 -20.00 -10.03
N LEU A 289 7.54 -19.79 -9.31
CA LEU A 289 8.36 -18.59 -9.43
C LEU A 289 9.73 -18.93 -9.97
N TYR A 290 10.27 -18.05 -10.79
CA TYR A 290 11.63 -18.09 -11.33
C TYR A 290 12.46 -17.04 -10.62
N HIS A 291 13.69 -17.39 -10.26
CA HIS A 291 14.59 -16.47 -9.56
C HIS A 291 15.44 -15.68 -10.57
N ALA A 292 15.23 -14.37 -10.63
CA ALA A 292 15.98 -13.45 -11.46
C ALA A 292 17.05 -12.74 -10.62
N VAL A 293 18.29 -12.69 -11.14
CA VAL A 293 19.38 -11.93 -10.51
C VAL A 293 19.96 -10.95 -11.53
N LEU A 294 19.81 -9.65 -11.25
CA LEU A 294 20.43 -8.60 -12.03
C LEU A 294 21.80 -8.25 -11.41
N THR A 295 22.80 -8.09 -12.26
CA THR A 295 24.15 -7.70 -11.84
C THR A 295 24.58 -6.46 -12.60
N LEU A 296 24.73 -5.34 -11.88
CA LEU A 296 25.18 -4.07 -12.44
C LEU A 296 26.70 -3.93 -12.31
N ARG A 297 27.36 -3.63 -13.43
CA ARG A 297 28.77 -3.25 -13.49
C ARG A 297 28.93 -1.86 -14.10
N ASP A 298 29.89 -1.10 -13.62
CA ASP A 298 30.26 0.19 -14.20
C ASP A 298 31.07 0.03 -15.51
N ALA A 299 31.51 1.15 -16.09
CA ALA A 299 32.27 1.18 -17.34
C ALA A 299 33.63 0.46 -17.23
N ASP A 300 34.20 0.34 -16.06
CA ASP A 300 35.46 -0.38 -15.80
C ASP A 300 35.23 -1.88 -15.51
N GLY A 301 33.98 -2.33 -15.52
CA GLY A 301 33.57 -3.71 -15.23
C GLY A 301 33.52 -4.05 -13.74
N VAL A 302 33.61 -3.06 -12.87
CA VAL A 302 33.53 -3.25 -11.40
C VAL A 302 32.08 -3.46 -11.00
N LEU A 303 31.83 -4.51 -10.19
CA LEU A 303 30.53 -4.80 -9.62
C LEU A 303 30.07 -3.65 -8.74
N GLN A 304 28.90 -3.08 -9.05
CA GLN A 304 28.28 -2.00 -8.30
C GLN A 304 27.12 -2.49 -7.44
N GLU A 305 26.29 -3.38 -8.00
CA GLU A 305 25.05 -3.81 -7.36
C GLU A 305 24.58 -5.18 -7.86
N VAL A 306 23.92 -5.92 -7.00
CA VAL A 306 23.21 -7.16 -7.32
C VAL A 306 21.77 -7.03 -6.81
N VAL A 307 20.80 -7.33 -7.66
CA VAL A 307 19.37 -7.27 -7.31
C VAL A 307 18.74 -8.64 -7.58
N PRO A 308 18.38 -9.40 -6.52
CA PRO A 308 17.56 -10.59 -6.66
C PRO A 308 16.08 -10.22 -6.75
N TYR A 309 15.30 -10.94 -7.55
CA TYR A 309 13.86 -10.80 -7.63
C TYR A 309 13.19 -12.10 -8.10
N ASP A 310 12.08 -12.48 -7.45
CA ASP A 310 11.28 -13.62 -7.88
C ASP A 310 10.21 -13.17 -8.86
N ILE A 311 10.05 -13.86 -10.00
CA ILE A 311 9.08 -13.53 -11.06
C ILE A 311 8.20 -14.74 -11.42
N GLY A 312 6.93 -14.49 -11.72
CA GLY A 312 5.99 -15.52 -12.17
C GLY A 312 5.48 -15.23 -13.58
N PHE A 313 5.71 -16.16 -14.49
CA PHE A 313 5.23 -16.03 -15.87
C PHE A 313 3.74 -16.32 -15.95
N ARG A 314 2.96 -15.37 -16.41
CA ARG A 314 1.50 -15.50 -16.54
C ARG A 314 0.93 -14.58 -17.62
N ARG A 315 -0.25 -14.90 -18.10
CA ARG A 315 -1.05 -14.03 -18.96
C ARG A 315 -2.44 -13.84 -18.35
N PHE A 316 -2.77 -12.60 -18.00
CA PHE A 316 -4.09 -12.26 -17.49
C PHE A 316 -4.82 -11.39 -18.53
N GLU A 317 -5.99 -11.83 -18.96
CA GLU A 317 -6.67 -11.23 -20.09
C GLU A 317 -8.21 -11.37 -20.01
N MET A 318 -8.89 -10.48 -20.74
CA MET A 318 -10.35 -10.54 -20.89
C MET A 318 -10.71 -11.35 -22.15
N ILE A 319 -11.28 -12.53 -22.00
CA ILE A 319 -11.72 -13.38 -23.13
C ILE A 319 -13.25 -13.43 -23.15
N ASN A 320 -13.88 -12.84 -24.16
CA ASN A 320 -15.35 -12.82 -24.34
C ASN A 320 -16.11 -12.30 -23.11
N GLY A 321 -15.55 -11.31 -22.41
CA GLY A 321 -16.15 -10.72 -21.21
C GLY A 321 -15.97 -11.58 -19.94
N VAL A 322 -14.99 -12.47 -19.93
CA VAL A 322 -14.58 -13.29 -18.78
C VAL A 322 -13.11 -13.05 -18.50
N MET A 323 -12.74 -12.81 -17.26
CA MET A 323 -11.35 -12.69 -16.83
C MET A 323 -10.70 -14.08 -16.78
N CYS A 324 -9.60 -14.23 -17.50
CA CYS A 324 -8.88 -15.49 -17.62
C CYS A 324 -7.41 -15.32 -17.24
N LEU A 325 -6.86 -16.28 -16.51
CA LEU A 325 -5.43 -16.44 -16.26
C LEU A 325 -4.91 -17.64 -17.06
N ASN A 326 -3.92 -17.42 -17.91
CA ASN A 326 -3.34 -18.45 -18.78
C ASN A 326 -4.38 -19.16 -19.68
N GLY A 327 -5.47 -18.44 -20.03
CA GLY A 327 -6.58 -18.96 -20.81
C GLY A 327 -7.70 -19.64 -20.00
N GLU A 328 -7.51 -19.84 -18.70
CA GLU A 328 -8.49 -20.46 -17.81
C GLU A 328 -9.28 -19.39 -17.03
N ARG A 329 -10.59 -19.57 -16.92
CA ARG A 329 -11.48 -18.67 -16.17
C ARG A 329 -11.06 -18.56 -14.70
N VAL A 330 -10.96 -17.36 -14.19
CA VAL A 330 -10.72 -17.08 -12.76
C VAL A 330 -12.06 -16.96 -12.01
N VAL A 331 -12.14 -17.54 -10.81
CA VAL A 331 -13.21 -17.28 -9.84
C VAL A 331 -12.56 -16.90 -8.51
N PHE A 332 -12.89 -15.73 -7.99
CA PHE A 332 -12.34 -15.22 -6.75
C PHE A 332 -13.14 -15.74 -5.55
N ASN A 333 -12.51 -16.57 -4.72
CA ASN A 333 -12.94 -16.89 -3.36
C ASN A 333 -12.13 -16.00 -2.42
N GLY A 334 -12.47 -14.73 -2.41
CA GLY A 334 -11.62 -13.68 -1.86
C GLY A 334 -12.11 -13.15 -0.51
N VAL A 335 -11.22 -12.42 0.14
CA VAL A 335 -11.49 -11.61 1.33
C VAL A 335 -10.91 -10.21 1.14
N ASN A 336 -11.55 -9.23 1.76
CA ASN A 336 -10.97 -7.91 1.99
C ASN A 336 -10.05 -8.00 3.20
N ARG A 337 -8.86 -7.42 3.15
CA ARG A 337 -7.89 -7.53 4.23
C ARG A 337 -7.37 -6.17 4.65
N HIS A 338 -7.71 -5.75 5.89
CA HIS A 338 -6.94 -4.75 6.60
C HIS A 338 -5.69 -5.37 7.21
N GLU A 339 -4.58 -4.62 7.26
CA GLU A 339 -3.45 -4.95 8.12
C GLU A 339 -3.89 -4.75 9.57
N TRP A 340 -3.92 -5.80 10.39
CA TRP A 340 -4.41 -5.71 11.76
C TRP A 340 -3.74 -6.67 12.74
N ASN A 341 -3.58 -6.18 13.96
CA ASN A 341 -3.18 -6.95 15.15
C ASN A 341 -3.86 -6.34 16.38
N ALA A 342 -4.44 -7.19 17.24
CA ALA A 342 -5.21 -6.75 18.42
C ALA A 342 -4.43 -5.86 19.40
N ASP A 343 -3.11 -5.94 19.44
CA ASP A 343 -2.24 -5.21 20.38
C ASP A 343 -1.53 -4.01 19.73
N ARG A 344 -1.41 -4.00 18.39
CA ARG A 344 -0.58 -3.04 17.64
C ARG A 344 -1.34 -2.30 16.55
N GLY A 345 -2.64 -2.56 16.35
CA GLY A 345 -3.40 -1.98 15.25
C GLY A 345 -2.80 -2.36 13.89
N ARG A 346 -2.59 -1.39 13.02
CA ARG A 346 -1.99 -1.59 11.68
C ARG A 346 -0.46 -1.73 11.67
N ALA A 347 0.21 -1.58 12.82
CA ALA A 347 1.66 -1.79 12.94
C ALA A 347 1.99 -3.28 13.05
N ILE A 348 1.68 -4.04 12.00
CA ILE A 348 1.89 -5.49 11.92
C ILE A 348 3.33 -5.83 11.54
N GLY A 349 3.72 -7.09 11.80
CA GLY A 349 5.01 -7.64 11.44
C GLY A 349 4.90 -8.87 10.55
N ALA A 350 6.05 -9.46 10.20
CA ALA A 350 6.12 -10.65 9.37
C ALA A 350 5.30 -11.82 9.94
N ASP A 351 5.32 -12.03 11.27
CA ASP A 351 4.58 -13.11 11.92
C ASP A 351 3.08 -13.00 11.71
N ASP A 352 2.52 -11.77 11.74
CA ASP A 352 1.09 -11.54 11.48
C ASP A 352 0.72 -11.90 10.04
N MET A 353 1.56 -11.51 9.08
CA MET A 353 1.35 -11.81 7.66
C MET A 353 1.46 -13.31 7.36
N HIS A 354 2.43 -14.01 7.94
CA HIS A 354 2.54 -15.47 7.81
C HIS A 354 1.35 -16.19 8.46
N ALA A 355 0.85 -15.72 9.60
CA ALA A 355 -0.34 -16.27 10.24
C ALA A 355 -1.58 -16.09 9.36
N ALA A 356 -1.78 -14.91 8.77
CA ALA A 356 -2.88 -14.65 7.84
C ALA A 356 -2.78 -15.56 6.60
N MET A 357 -1.60 -15.72 6.01
CA MET A 357 -1.39 -16.60 4.86
C MET A 357 -1.72 -18.07 5.19
N ALA A 358 -1.38 -18.53 6.39
CA ALA A 358 -1.72 -19.88 6.84
C ALA A 358 -3.25 -20.09 6.93
N VAL A 359 -3.98 -19.08 7.39
CA VAL A 359 -5.46 -19.10 7.41
C VAL A 359 -6.03 -19.15 5.99
N PHE A 360 -5.50 -18.34 5.06
CA PHE A 360 -5.91 -18.34 3.66
C PHE A 360 -5.78 -19.72 3.05
N LYS A 361 -4.60 -20.34 3.17
CA LYS A 361 -4.34 -21.68 2.62
C LYS A 361 -5.22 -22.76 3.24
N LYS A 362 -5.46 -22.69 4.56
CA LYS A 362 -6.29 -23.66 5.28
C LYS A 362 -7.76 -23.62 4.85
N ASN A 363 -8.26 -22.45 4.46
CA ASN A 363 -9.67 -22.21 4.17
C ASN A 363 -9.98 -22.02 2.67
N ASN A 364 -9.04 -22.35 1.78
CA ASN A 364 -9.19 -22.22 0.32
C ASN A 364 -9.53 -20.78 -0.13
N ILE A 365 -9.04 -19.79 0.59
CA ILE A 365 -9.08 -18.40 0.14
C ILE A 365 -8.01 -18.27 -0.94
N ASN A 366 -8.42 -17.91 -2.16
CA ASN A 366 -7.52 -17.82 -3.31
C ASN A 366 -7.26 -16.38 -3.76
N ALA A 367 -7.92 -15.41 -3.13
CA ALA A 367 -7.81 -14.01 -3.53
C ALA A 367 -7.89 -13.06 -2.33
N VAL A 368 -7.27 -11.90 -2.48
CA VAL A 368 -7.30 -10.81 -1.51
C VAL A 368 -7.49 -9.48 -2.23
N ARG A 369 -8.30 -8.58 -1.65
CA ARG A 369 -8.28 -7.16 -1.96
C ARG A 369 -7.63 -6.42 -0.80
N THR A 370 -6.61 -5.62 -1.10
CA THR A 370 -5.92 -4.80 -0.10
C THR A 370 -6.80 -3.61 0.24
N CYS A 371 -7.68 -3.78 1.20
CA CYS A 371 -8.69 -2.76 1.53
C CYS A 371 -8.16 -1.77 2.57
N HIS A 372 -8.18 -0.48 2.33
CA HIS A 372 -8.32 0.21 1.03
C HIS A 372 -7.04 1.03 0.82
N TYR A 373 -5.91 0.32 0.79
CA TYR A 373 -4.54 0.86 0.71
C TYR A 373 -3.54 -0.25 0.38
N PRO A 374 -2.36 0.08 -0.17
CA PRO A 374 -1.30 -0.91 -0.39
C PRO A 374 -0.79 -1.52 0.93
N ASP A 375 -0.73 -2.85 0.99
CA ASP A 375 -0.15 -3.60 2.11
C ASP A 375 1.40 -3.47 2.15
N GLN A 376 2.05 -4.00 3.18
CA GLN A 376 3.52 -4.06 3.23
C GLN A 376 4.07 -5.02 2.16
N SER A 377 5.26 -4.72 1.59
CA SER A 377 5.86 -5.47 0.48
C SER A 377 5.96 -6.99 0.73
N LEU A 378 6.25 -7.43 1.95
CA LEU A 378 6.29 -8.85 2.29
C LEU A 378 4.96 -9.58 2.01
N TRP A 379 3.82 -8.88 2.10
CA TRP A 379 2.51 -9.49 1.80
C TRP A 379 2.40 -9.89 0.32
N TYR A 380 2.95 -9.08 -0.57
CA TYR A 380 2.98 -9.36 -2.02
C TYR A 380 3.87 -10.56 -2.33
N ASP A 381 5.07 -10.64 -1.73
CA ASP A 381 5.94 -11.81 -1.82
C ASP A 381 5.23 -13.09 -1.36
N LEU A 382 4.48 -13.01 -0.25
CA LEU A 382 3.73 -14.14 0.27
C LEU A 382 2.58 -14.54 -0.66
N CYS A 383 1.90 -13.59 -1.28
CA CYS A 383 0.86 -13.85 -2.28
C CYS A 383 1.44 -14.50 -3.53
N ASP A 384 2.58 -14.02 -4.04
CA ASP A 384 3.30 -14.61 -5.17
C ASP A 384 3.66 -16.07 -4.91
N ARG A 385 4.29 -16.35 -3.76
CA ARG A 385 4.76 -17.70 -3.37
C ARG A 385 3.63 -18.67 -3.04
N ASN A 386 2.46 -18.18 -2.66
CA ASN A 386 1.32 -19.01 -2.27
C ASN A 386 0.18 -19.03 -3.29
N GLY A 387 0.32 -18.32 -4.40
CA GLY A 387 -0.67 -18.29 -5.46
C GLY A 387 -1.97 -17.60 -5.05
N ILE A 388 -1.91 -16.52 -4.29
CA ILE A 388 -3.07 -15.73 -3.91
C ILE A 388 -3.24 -14.60 -4.91
N TYR A 389 -4.35 -14.57 -5.63
CA TYR A 389 -4.69 -13.49 -6.55
C TYR A 389 -4.95 -12.19 -5.80
N MET A 390 -4.56 -11.07 -6.37
CA MET A 390 -4.64 -9.78 -5.68
C MET A 390 -5.34 -8.72 -6.53
N ILE A 391 -6.30 -8.03 -5.90
CA ILE A 391 -6.70 -6.68 -6.27
C ILE A 391 -5.89 -5.75 -5.37
N ASP A 392 -4.93 -5.04 -5.97
CA ASP A 392 -4.09 -4.09 -5.27
C ASP A 392 -4.73 -2.70 -5.34
N GLU A 393 -4.99 -2.10 -4.17
CA GLU A 393 -5.85 -0.92 -4.10
C GLU A 393 -5.11 0.32 -3.66
N THR A 394 -5.29 1.38 -4.43
CA THR A 394 -4.72 2.70 -4.15
C THR A 394 -5.29 3.26 -2.85
N ASN A 395 -4.46 3.90 -2.04
CA ASN A 395 -4.84 4.58 -0.81
C ASN A 395 -5.75 5.79 -1.11
N LEU A 396 -7.02 5.52 -1.33
CA LEU A 396 -8.05 6.51 -1.63
C LEU A 396 -9.40 6.04 -1.11
N GLU A 397 -9.94 6.78 -0.15
CA GLU A 397 -11.35 6.71 0.25
C GLU A 397 -11.82 8.06 0.75
N SER A 398 -13.06 8.42 0.40
CA SER A 398 -13.69 9.67 0.84
C SER A 398 -15.17 9.47 1.21
N HIS A 399 -15.44 8.39 1.94
CA HIS A 399 -16.79 7.90 2.27
C HIS A 399 -17.65 8.99 2.93
N GLY A 400 -17.11 9.75 3.88
CA GLY A 400 -17.82 10.85 4.53
C GLY A 400 -18.25 11.95 3.57
N SER A 401 -17.48 12.22 2.51
CA SER A 401 -17.85 13.12 1.41
C SER A 401 -18.97 12.52 0.57
N TRP A 402 -18.86 11.24 0.22
CA TRP A 402 -19.86 10.52 -0.56
C TRP A 402 -21.22 10.42 0.14
N GLN A 403 -21.25 10.14 1.44
CA GLN A 403 -22.48 10.09 2.23
C GLN A 403 -23.22 11.43 2.25
N LYS A 404 -22.53 12.53 2.04
CA LYS A 404 -23.10 13.87 1.94
C LYS A 404 -23.59 14.22 0.54
N LEU A 405 -23.35 13.35 -0.47
CA LEU A 405 -23.78 13.58 -1.84
C LEU A 405 -25.29 13.81 -1.91
N GLY A 406 -25.69 14.93 -2.52
CA GLY A 406 -27.08 15.36 -2.59
C GLY A 406 -27.61 16.09 -1.35
N ALA A 407 -26.88 16.08 -0.24
CA ALA A 407 -27.20 16.83 0.97
C ALA A 407 -26.40 18.14 1.07
N VAL A 408 -25.23 18.18 0.42
CA VAL A 408 -24.33 19.34 0.36
C VAL A 408 -23.91 19.61 -1.08
N GLU A 409 -23.22 20.73 -1.30
CA GLU A 409 -22.74 21.12 -2.62
C GLU A 409 -21.74 20.07 -3.19
N PRO A 410 -21.66 19.90 -4.53
CA PRO A 410 -20.73 18.96 -5.16
C PRO A 410 -19.27 19.17 -4.78
N SER A 411 -18.84 20.39 -4.41
CA SER A 411 -17.49 20.71 -3.96
C SER A 411 -17.05 19.99 -2.66
N TRP A 412 -17.97 19.32 -1.98
CA TRP A 412 -17.68 18.47 -0.84
C TRP A 412 -17.32 17.03 -1.25
N ASN A 413 -17.57 16.70 -2.49
CA ASN A 413 -17.36 15.35 -3.02
C ASN A 413 -15.95 15.25 -3.60
N VAL A 414 -14.98 14.98 -2.73
CA VAL A 414 -13.58 14.84 -3.10
C VAL A 414 -13.20 13.38 -3.39
N PRO A 415 -12.24 13.10 -4.29
CA PRO A 415 -11.62 14.06 -5.22
C PRO A 415 -12.58 14.52 -6.32
N GLY A 416 -13.54 13.70 -6.75
CA GLY A 416 -14.54 14.00 -7.76
C GLY A 416 -13.94 14.47 -9.10
N SER A 417 -14.22 15.72 -9.46
CA SER A 417 -13.66 16.39 -10.65
C SER A 417 -13.06 17.74 -10.26
N LEU A 418 -12.35 17.79 -9.15
CA LEU A 418 -11.72 18.98 -8.59
C LEU A 418 -10.24 19.02 -8.96
N PRO A 419 -9.81 19.87 -9.90
CA PRO A 419 -8.45 19.84 -10.49
C PRO A 419 -7.32 19.90 -9.46
N GLU A 420 -7.53 20.48 -8.29
CA GLU A 420 -6.57 20.58 -7.22
C GLU A 420 -6.25 19.24 -6.53
N TRP A 421 -7.11 18.23 -6.67
CA TRP A 421 -6.92 16.89 -6.12
C TRP A 421 -6.32 15.88 -7.10
N LYS A 422 -6.41 16.18 -8.40
CA LYS A 422 -6.05 15.26 -9.47
C LYS A 422 -4.62 14.71 -9.34
N ASP A 423 -3.63 15.60 -9.20
CA ASP A 423 -2.23 15.19 -9.18
C ASP A 423 -1.90 14.37 -7.92
N CYS A 424 -2.52 14.69 -6.79
CA CYS A 424 -2.39 13.96 -5.55
C CYS A 424 -2.89 12.51 -5.67
N VAL A 425 -4.09 12.28 -6.25
CA VAL A 425 -4.62 10.91 -6.39
C VAL A 425 -3.90 10.09 -7.46
N VAL A 426 -3.45 10.72 -8.54
CA VAL A 426 -2.63 10.07 -9.56
C VAL A 426 -1.24 9.70 -9.00
N ASP A 427 -0.66 10.52 -8.13
CA ASP A 427 0.60 10.20 -7.44
C ASP A 427 0.47 8.96 -6.56
N ARG A 428 -0.67 8.78 -5.86
CA ARG A 428 -0.96 7.57 -5.06
C ARG A 428 -1.04 6.31 -5.93
N ALA A 429 -1.75 6.39 -7.06
CA ALA A 429 -1.81 5.32 -8.04
C ALA A 429 -0.42 4.98 -8.59
N ARG A 430 0.39 6.00 -8.89
CA ARG A 430 1.79 5.84 -9.35
C ARG A 430 2.66 5.19 -8.27
N SER A 431 2.56 5.63 -7.03
CA SER A 431 3.38 5.13 -5.92
C SER A 431 3.13 3.64 -5.68
N MET A 432 1.87 3.21 -5.69
CA MET A 432 1.48 1.80 -5.62
C MET A 432 2.02 1.02 -6.83
N PHE A 433 1.70 1.48 -8.04
CA PHE A 433 2.11 0.81 -9.28
C PHE A 433 3.63 0.62 -9.38
N GLU A 434 4.42 1.66 -9.16
CA GLU A 434 5.88 1.60 -9.29
C GLU A 434 6.48 0.63 -8.27
N ARG A 435 5.93 0.55 -7.05
CA ARG A 435 6.38 -0.40 -6.04
C ARG A 435 6.02 -1.84 -6.41
N ASP A 436 4.77 -2.10 -6.84
CA ASP A 436 4.18 -3.44 -6.85
C ASP A 436 4.09 -4.09 -8.25
N LYS A 437 4.50 -3.38 -9.31
CA LYS A 437 4.37 -3.81 -10.71
C LYS A 437 5.05 -5.13 -11.07
N ASN A 438 6.01 -5.62 -10.27
CA ASN A 438 6.72 -6.87 -10.53
C ASN A 438 6.00 -8.11 -9.99
N HIS A 439 5.03 -7.95 -9.08
CA HIS A 439 4.37 -9.08 -8.43
C HIS A 439 3.40 -9.81 -9.34
N ALA A 440 3.58 -11.13 -9.45
CA ALA A 440 2.75 -12.01 -10.27
C ALA A 440 1.31 -12.11 -9.71
N ALA A 441 1.15 -12.02 -8.40
CA ALA A 441 -0.12 -12.09 -7.69
C ALA A 441 -1.07 -10.92 -8.04
N VAL A 442 -0.55 -9.74 -8.32
CA VAL A 442 -1.34 -8.56 -8.69
C VAL A 442 -1.94 -8.77 -10.07
N LEU A 443 -3.24 -9.02 -10.14
CA LEU A 443 -3.99 -9.20 -11.39
C LEU A 443 -4.74 -7.93 -11.79
N ILE A 444 -5.17 -7.15 -10.80
CA ILE A 444 -6.07 -6.01 -10.99
C ILE A 444 -5.53 -4.83 -10.16
N TRP A 445 -5.43 -3.67 -10.81
CA TRP A 445 -5.20 -2.38 -10.16
C TRP A 445 -6.52 -1.76 -9.77
N SER A 446 -6.69 -1.32 -8.52
CA SER A 446 -7.90 -0.65 -8.06
C SER A 446 -7.65 0.83 -7.78
N CYS A 447 -8.55 1.68 -8.25
CA CYS A 447 -8.44 3.12 -8.07
C CYS A 447 -8.78 3.63 -6.66
N GLY A 448 -9.20 2.74 -5.75
CA GLY A 448 -9.61 3.10 -4.40
C GLY A 448 -11.01 2.61 -4.07
N ASN A 449 -11.58 3.17 -3.01
CA ASN A 449 -12.84 2.76 -2.41
C ASN A 449 -13.77 3.97 -2.20
N GLU A 450 -15.05 3.73 -2.17
CA GLU A 450 -16.17 4.58 -1.69
C GLU A 450 -15.96 6.10 -1.87
N SER A 451 -15.47 6.47 -3.03
CA SER A 451 -15.35 7.85 -3.50
C SER A 451 -16.20 8.04 -4.76
N TYR A 452 -16.93 9.15 -4.87
CA TYR A 452 -17.80 9.35 -6.01
C TYR A 452 -16.98 9.54 -7.29
N ALA A 453 -17.26 8.72 -8.32
CA ALA A 453 -16.52 8.73 -9.57
C ALA A 453 -16.54 10.10 -10.26
N GLY A 454 -15.38 10.51 -10.77
CA GLY A 454 -15.18 11.80 -11.45
C GLY A 454 -13.94 11.79 -12.33
N GLU A 455 -13.56 12.95 -12.85
CA GLU A 455 -12.41 13.12 -13.74
C GLU A 455 -11.08 12.72 -13.06
N ASP A 456 -10.96 12.87 -11.75
CA ASP A 456 -9.72 12.60 -11.03
C ASP A 456 -9.47 11.09 -10.92
N ILE A 457 -10.51 10.31 -10.59
CA ILE A 457 -10.43 8.83 -10.57
C ILE A 457 -10.30 8.29 -12.01
N LEU A 458 -10.95 8.93 -13.00
CA LEU A 458 -10.73 8.59 -14.41
C LEU A 458 -9.27 8.76 -14.81
N ALA A 459 -8.60 9.81 -14.32
CA ALA A 459 -7.17 10.02 -14.58
C ALA A 459 -6.29 8.94 -13.93
N MET A 460 -6.65 8.42 -12.73
CA MET A 460 -5.98 7.28 -12.12
C MET A 460 -6.13 6.01 -12.97
N SER A 461 -7.35 5.70 -13.40
CA SER A 461 -7.61 4.55 -14.28
C SER A 461 -6.83 4.67 -15.59
N GLN A 462 -6.82 5.84 -16.20
CA GLN A 462 -6.05 6.08 -17.42
C GLN A 462 -4.54 5.89 -17.19
N PHE A 463 -4.03 6.32 -16.03
CA PHE A 463 -2.63 6.08 -15.67
C PHE A 463 -2.30 4.58 -15.67
N PHE A 464 -3.13 3.73 -15.06
CA PHE A 464 -2.90 2.28 -15.07
C PHE A 464 -2.97 1.68 -16.47
N HIS A 465 -3.99 2.01 -17.27
CA HIS A 465 -4.13 1.51 -18.63
C HIS A 465 -2.95 1.92 -19.54
N ASP A 466 -2.44 3.14 -19.37
CA ASP A 466 -1.33 3.65 -20.18
C ASP A 466 0.01 3.00 -19.83
N HIS A 467 0.20 2.64 -18.54
CA HIS A 467 1.48 2.09 -18.06
C HIS A 467 1.49 0.56 -18.03
N ASP A 468 0.36 -0.07 -17.74
CA ASP A 468 0.25 -1.52 -17.62
C ASP A 468 -1.01 -2.09 -18.32
N PRO A 469 -1.04 -2.15 -19.64
CA PRO A 469 -2.18 -2.72 -20.37
C PRO A 469 -2.32 -4.25 -20.17
N GLY A 470 -1.41 -4.90 -19.49
CA GLY A 470 -1.42 -6.32 -19.17
C GLY A 470 -2.22 -6.68 -17.91
N ARG A 471 -2.70 -5.69 -17.17
CA ARG A 471 -3.57 -5.86 -16.01
C ARG A 471 -4.86 -5.07 -16.19
N LEU A 472 -5.92 -5.50 -15.50
CA LEU A 472 -7.21 -4.83 -15.53
C LEU A 472 -7.31 -3.76 -14.45
N VAL A 473 -8.23 -2.81 -14.65
CA VAL A 473 -8.51 -1.74 -13.70
C VAL A 473 -9.89 -1.91 -13.09
N HIS A 474 -9.97 -1.78 -11.77
CA HIS A 474 -11.16 -1.92 -10.96
C HIS A 474 -11.55 -0.57 -10.32
N TYR A 475 -12.85 -0.32 -10.29
CA TYR A 475 -13.45 0.70 -9.44
C TYR A 475 -14.98 0.48 -9.30
N GLU A 476 -15.49 0.32 -8.08
CA GLU A 476 -16.91 0.04 -7.82
C GLU A 476 -17.80 1.28 -7.89
N GLY A 477 -17.24 2.47 -7.61
CA GLY A 477 -17.99 3.72 -7.57
C GLY A 477 -18.65 4.12 -8.88
N VAL A 478 -18.27 3.49 -10.01
CA VAL A 478 -18.93 3.66 -11.31
C VAL A 478 -20.39 3.18 -11.30
N PHE A 479 -20.75 2.28 -10.40
CA PHE A 479 -22.14 1.84 -10.23
C PHE A 479 -23.06 3.03 -9.89
N HIS A 480 -22.58 3.98 -9.12
CA HIS A 480 -23.31 5.18 -8.71
C HIS A 480 -23.20 6.33 -9.72
N CYS A 481 -22.24 6.30 -10.63
CA CYS A 481 -22.00 7.36 -11.63
C CYS A 481 -21.64 6.79 -13.00
N ARG A 482 -22.63 6.33 -13.75
CA ARG A 482 -22.45 5.66 -15.05
C ARG A 482 -21.84 6.54 -16.15
N ALA A 483 -21.79 7.85 -15.94
CA ALA A 483 -21.06 8.75 -16.85
C ALA A 483 -19.56 8.43 -16.91
N PHE A 484 -19.02 7.81 -15.86
CA PHE A 484 -17.62 7.41 -15.71
C PHE A 484 -17.42 5.90 -15.75
N ASP A 485 -18.33 5.15 -16.37
CA ASP A 485 -18.27 3.67 -16.46
C ASP A 485 -16.96 3.15 -17.08
N ALA A 486 -16.28 3.98 -17.86
CA ALA A 486 -14.99 3.65 -18.49
C ALA A 486 -13.83 3.51 -17.48
N ILE A 487 -13.99 3.92 -16.22
CA ILE A 487 -12.95 3.79 -15.18
C ILE A 487 -12.65 2.33 -14.88
N SER A 488 -13.66 1.44 -14.88
CA SER A 488 -13.52 0.03 -14.49
C SER A 488 -13.69 -0.91 -15.67
N ASP A 489 -12.85 -1.94 -15.77
CA ASP A 489 -12.95 -2.98 -16.80
C ASP A 489 -14.01 -4.04 -16.48
N MET A 490 -14.53 -4.04 -15.26
CA MET A 490 -15.54 -4.97 -14.77
C MET A 490 -16.70 -4.24 -14.11
N GLU A 491 -17.86 -4.88 -14.04
CA GLU A 491 -18.92 -4.49 -13.13
C GLU A 491 -18.55 -4.96 -11.73
N SER A 492 -18.42 -4.03 -10.82
CA SER A 492 -18.14 -4.31 -9.42
C SER A 492 -19.18 -3.64 -8.55
N ARG A 493 -19.68 -4.36 -7.57
CA ARG A 493 -20.68 -3.84 -6.63
C ARG A 493 -20.38 -4.31 -5.22
N MET A 494 -20.84 -3.50 -4.26
CA MET A 494 -20.86 -3.88 -2.86
C MET A 494 -22.24 -4.43 -2.50
N TYR A 495 -22.26 -5.56 -1.79
CA TYR A 495 -23.47 -6.15 -1.18
C TYR A 495 -24.66 -6.38 -2.11
N ALA A 496 -24.45 -6.43 -3.43
CA ALA A 496 -25.51 -6.76 -4.39
C ALA A 496 -26.09 -8.14 -4.08
N LYS A 497 -27.42 -8.25 -4.14
CA LYS A 497 -28.11 -9.49 -3.84
C LYS A 497 -28.03 -10.46 -5.02
N PRO A 498 -28.12 -11.80 -4.79
CA PRO A 498 -28.02 -12.79 -5.87
C PRO A 498 -28.97 -12.55 -7.04
N TRP A 499 -30.18 -12.03 -6.79
CA TRP A 499 -31.15 -11.71 -7.86
C TRP A 499 -30.75 -10.46 -8.66
N GLU A 500 -30.14 -9.45 -8.06
CA GLU A 500 -29.64 -8.24 -8.75
C GLU A 500 -28.47 -8.60 -9.68
N ILE A 501 -27.59 -9.50 -9.21
CA ILE A 501 -26.49 -10.03 -9.99
C ILE A 501 -27.03 -10.83 -11.18
N ARG A 502 -28.00 -11.71 -10.94
CA ARG A 502 -28.66 -12.49 -11.99
C ARG A 502 -29.30 -11.58 -13.04
N GLU A 503 -30.04 -10.56 -12.64
CA GLU A 503 -30.66 -9.60 -13.56
C GLU A 503 -29.61 -8.92 -14.45
N TYR A 504 -28.47 -8.54 -13.88
CA TYR A 504 -27.35 -7.97 -14.65
C TYR A 504 -26.82 -8.99 -15.67
N LEU A 505 -26.53 -10.22 -15.26
CA LEU A 505 -25.92 -11.25 -16.10
C LEU A 505 -26.89 -11.73 -17.20
N GLU A 506 -28.19 -11.83 -16.92
CA GLU A 506 -29.23 -12.19 -17.93
C GLU A 506 -29.39 -11.07 -18.98
N SER A 507 -28.93 -9.86 -18.74
CA SER A 507 -28.90 -8.78 -19.74
C SER A 507 -27.80 -8.96 -20.80
N HIS A 508 -26.98 -10.00 -20.71
CA HIS A 508 -25.82 -10.29 -21.57
C HIS A 508 -24.84 -9.10 -21.62
N PRO A 509 -24.27 -8.70 -20.47
CA PRO A 509 -23.40 -7.54 -20.37
C PRO A 509 -22.06 -7.77 -21.08
N LYS A 510 -21.35 -6.68 -21.34
CA LYS A 510 -19.99 -6.74 -21.89
C LYS A 510 -18.92 -7.00 -20.83
N LYS A 511 -19.16 -6.51 -19.61
CA LYS A 511 -18.22 -6.62 -18.49
C LYS A 511 -18.56 -7.81 -17.61
N PRO A 512 -17.56 -8.56 -17.10
CA PRO A 512 -17.77 -9.55 -16.06
C PRO A 512 -18.22 -8.88 -14.77
N PHE A 513 -18.75 -9.68 -13.85
CA PHE A 513 -19.23 -9.23 -12.56
C PHE A 513 -18.39 -9.80 -11.42
N ILE A 514 -17.95 -8.93 -10.51
CA ILE A 514 -17.41 -9.31 -9.21
C ILE A 514 -18.12 -8.56 -8.09
N LEU A 515 -18.07 -9.12 -6.88
CA LEU A 515 -18.41 -8.40 -5.64
C LEU A 515 -17.12 -7.98 -4.97
N CYS A 516 -16.76 -6.69 -5.06
CA CYS A 516 -15.60 -6.21 -4.30
C CYS A 516 -15.83 -6.32 -2.79
N GLU A 517 -17.10 -6.26 -2.36
CA GLU A 517 -17.51 -6.54 -0.99
C GLU A 517 -18.84 -7.28 -0.94
N TYR A 518 -18.92 -8.31 -0.12
CA TYR A 518 -20.16 -9.00 0.19
C TYR A 518 -20.07 -9.76 1.52
N MET A 519 -21.19 -10.32 1.96
CA MET A 519 -21.23 -11.16 3.17
C MET A 519 -20.67 -10.46 4.41
N HIS A 520 -21.03 -9.19 4.59
CA HIS A 520 -20.60 -8.38 5.72
C HIS A 520 -20.80 -9.10 7.06
N ASP A 521 -19.70 -9.51 7.72
CA ASP A 521 -19.73 -10.41 8.88
C ASP A 521 -19.78 -9.64 10.22
N MET A 522 -20.70 -8.69 10.32
CA MET A 522 -20.91 -7.94 11.56
C MET A 522 -21.88 -8.70 12.48
N GLY A 523 -21.40 -9.10 13.64
CA GLY A 523 -22.21 -9.83 14.62
C GLY A 523 -22.56 -11.24 14.17
N ASN A 524 -23.83 -11.50 13.88
CA ASN A 524 -24.33 -12.82 13.46
C ASN A 524 -25.03 -12.73 12.09
N SER A 525 -24.42 -12.03 11.15
CA SER A 525 -25.02 -11.67 9.87
C SER A 525 -24.59 -12.54 8.69
N LEU A 526 -23.52 -13.32 8.82
CA LEU A 526 -23.01 -14.19 7.78
C LEU A 526 -24.00 -15.34 7.48
N GLY A 527 -24.44 -15.46 6.22
CA GLY A 527 -25.35 -16.54 5.80
C GLY A 527 -25.82 -16.42 4.35
N GLY A 528 -26.28 -17.53 3.77
CA GLY A 528 -26.79 -17.56 2.40
C GLY A 528 -25.71 -17.53 1.30
N MET A 529 -24.44 -17.75 1.61
CA MET A 529 -23.32 -17.75 0.67
C MET A 529 -23.52 -18.71 -0.51
N GLU A 530 -24.20 -19.86 -0.28
CA GLU A 530 -24.51 -20.83 -1.33
C GLU A 530 -25.20 -20.19 -2.54
N SER A 531 -26.06 -19.17 -2.30
CA SER A 531 -26.76 -18.47 -3.38
C SER A 531 -25.85 -17.67 -4.29
N TYR A 532 -24.72 -17.18 -3.76
CA TYR A 532 -23.68 -16.50 -4.53
C TYR A 532 -22.77 -17.49 -5.25
N VAL A 533 -22.35 -18.56 -4.57
CA VAL A 533 -21.48 -19.59 -5.15
C VAL A 533 -22.14 -20.25 -6.36
N ARG A 534 -23.44 -20.56 -6.28
CA ARG A 534 -24.21 -21.14 -7.42
C ARG A 534 -24.22 -20.25 -8.67
N LEU A 535 -24.15 -18.93 -8.52
CA LEU A 535 -24.08 -18.03 -9.68
C LEU A 535 -22.81 -18.26 -10.51
N ALA A 536 -21.72 -18.68 -9.89
CA ALA A 536 -20.48 -18.99 -10.60
C ALA A 536 -20.59 -20.26 -11.47
N ASP A 537 -21.46 -21.19 -11.08
CA ASP A 537 -21.76 -22.40 -11.88
C ASP A 537 -22.76 -22.12 -13.01
N GLU A 538 -23.61 -21.10 -12.85
CA GLU A 538 -24.66 -20.75 -13.80
C GLU A 538 -24.21 -19.75 -14.88
N PHE A 539 -23.27 -18.83 -14.52
CA PHE A 539 -22.85 -17.73 -15.39
C PHE A 539 -21.32 -17.60 -15.40
N ASP A 540 -20.69 -17.77 -16.55
CA ASP A 540 -19.25 -17.62 -16.71
C ASP A 540 -18.75 -16.22 -16.35
N GLN A 541 -19.58 -15.20 -16.58
CA GLN A 541 -19.25 -13.80 -16.29
C GLN A 541 -19.39 -13.41 -14.81
N TYR A 542 -19.96 -14.27 -13.95
CA TYR A 542 -19.89 -14.06 -12.50
C TYR A 542 -18.60 -14.68 -11.96
N GLN A 543 -17.68 -13.87 -11.50
CA GLN A 543 -16.35 -14.33 -11.16
C GLN A 543 -16.03 -14.21 -9.64
N GLY A 544 -17.08 -14.36 -8.82
CA GLY A 544 -16.93 -14.45 -7.37
C GLY A 544 -16.89 -13.09 -6.67
N GLY A 545 -16.17 -13.02 -5.54
CA GLY A 545 -16.11 -11.79 -4.75
C GLY A 545 -15.23 -11.90 -3.51
N PHE A 546 -15.22 -10.82 -2.73
CA PHE A 546 -14.36 -10.62 -1.57
C PHE A 546 -15.22 -10.35 -0.34
N ILE A 547 -15.14 -11.24 0.66
CA ILE A 547 -15.90 -11.12 1.91
C ILE A 547 -15.45 -9.86 2.66
N TRP A 548 -16.38 -9.10 3.21
CA TRP A 548 -16.10 -8.03 4.16
C TRP A 548 -16.28 -8.54 5.60
N ASP A 549 -15.22 -8.70 6.39
CA ASP A 549 -13.82 -8.68 5.95
C ASP A 549 -13.03 -9.85 6.56
N TYR A 550 -11.72 -9.83 6.45
CA TYR A 550 -10.87 -10.93 6.93
C TYR A 550 -10.77 -10.98 8.45
N MET A 551 -10.48 -9.87 9.11
CA MET A 551 -10.18 -9.85 10.53
C MET A 551 -10.81 -8.65 11.24
N ASP A 552 -11.49 -8.91 12.36
CA ASP A 552 -12.03 -7.87 13.22
C ASP A 552 -10.99 -6.78 13.52
N GLN A 553 -11.36 -5.53 13.34
CA GLN A 553 -10.61 -4.40 13.87
C GLN A 553 -10.99 -4.20 15.35
N ALA A 554 -10.47 -5.05 16.23
CA ALA A 554 -10.67 -4.94 17.68
C ALA A 554 -9.32 -4.83 18.39
N LEU A 555 -9.29 -4.05 19.48
CA LEU A 555 -8.08 -3.77 20.24
C LEU A 555 -8.16 -4.43 21.61
N ARG A 556 -7.08 -5.07 22.04
CA ARG A 556 -6.96 -5.66 23.37
C ARG A 556 -6.84 -4.55 24.41
N HIS A 557 -7.73 -4.58 25.40
CA HIS A 557 -7.68 -3.66 26.53
C HIS A 557 -8.11 -4.34 27.83
N THR A 558 -7.91 -3.65 28.94
CA THR A 558 -8.36 -4.11 30.25
C THR A 558 -9.68 -3.43 30.60
N ASP A 559 -10.75 -4.20 30.82
CA ASP A 559 -12.05 -3.68 31.20
C ASP A 559 -12.09 -3.18 32.66
N ALA A 560 -13.21 -2.59 33.07
CA ALA A 560 -13.41 -2.07 34.43
C ALA A 560 -13.33 -3.14 35.52
N LEU A 561 -13.41 -4.43 35.18
CA LEU A 561 -13.28 -5.57 36.08
C LEU A 561 -11.86 -6.16 36.07
N GLY A 562 -10.91 -5.55 35.38
CA GLY A 562 -9.53 -6.02 35.27
C GLY A 562 -9.32 -7.20 34.31
N ARG A 563 -10.29 -7.50 33.45
CA ARG A 563 -10.18 -8.60 32.47
C ARG A 563 -9.61 -8.09 31.16
N SER A 564 -8.76 -8.90 30.52
CA SER A 564 -8.33 -8.67 29.13
C SER A 564 -9.48 -9.00 28.18
N VAL A 565 -9.90 -8.03 27.39
CA VAL A 565 -11.01 -8.14 26.43
C VAL A 565 -10.62 -7.49 25.11
N LEU A 566 -11.28 -7.86 24.03
CA LEU A 566 -11.22 -7.17 22.74
C LEU A 566 -12.31 -6.09 22.72
N GLY A 567 -11.93 -4.86 22.46
CA GLY A 567 -12.83 -3.72 22.37
C GLY A 567 -12.97 -3.22 20.94
N TYR A 568 -14.16 -2.81 20.59
CA TYR A 568 -14.53 -2.25 19.29
C TYR A 568 -14.69 -0.73 19.35
N GLY A 569 -15.02 -0.11 18.24
CA GLY A 569 -15.42 1.31 18.24
C GLY A 569 -16.52 1.60 19.27
N GLY A 570 -16.40 2.71 19.98
CA GLY A 570 -17.27 3.08 21.09
C GLY A 570 -16.84 2.59 22.47
N ASP A 571 -16.01 1.55 22.57
CA ASP A 571 -15.51 1.03 23.85
C ASP A 571 -14.41 1.90 24.47
N PHE A 572 -13.83 2.80 23.71
CA PHE A 572 -12.71 3.65 24.10
C PHE A 572 -13.12 5.09 24.46
N ALA A 573 -14.42 5.31 24.77
CA ALA A 573 -15.01 6.61 25.01
C ALA A 573 -14.83 7.60 23.84
N ASP A 574 -14.66 7.07 22.64
CA ASP A 574 -14.51 7.81 21.41
C ASP A 574 -15.82 8.47 20.95
N ARG A 575 -15.69 9.66 20.35
CA ARG A 575 -16.76 10.42 19.69
C ARG A 575 -16.18 11.24 18.54
N ASN A 576 -16.84 11.36 17.40
CA ASN A 576 -17.93 10.48 16.96
C ASN A 576 -17.41 9.06 16.76
N THR A 577 -18.31 8.08 16.62
CA THR A 577 -17.92 6.69 16.36
C THR A 577 -19.04 5.96 15.64
N ASP A 578 -18.69 5.00 14.78
CA ASP A 578 -19.62 4.07 14.14
C ASP A 578 -19.64 2.70 14.87
N TYR A 579 -19.18 2.66 16.12
CA TYR A 579 -19.31 1.54 17.06
C TYR A 579 -18.76 0.21 16.52
N ASN A 580 -19.58 -0.85 16.59
CA ASN A 580 -19.23 -2.23 16.26
C ASN A 580 -19.09 -2.52 14.75
N PHE A 581 -19.16 -1.50 13.89
CA PHE A 581 -18.74 -1.67 12.49
C PHE A 581 -17.26 -2.02 12.34
N SER A 582 -16.46 -1.81 13.37
CA SER A 582 -15.07 -2.31 13.41
C SER A 582 -14.97 -3.83 13.62
N GLY A 583 -16.07 -4.53 13.94
CA GLY A 583 -16.12 -5.97 14.20
C GLY A 583 -16.92 -6.71 13.12
N ASN A 584 -16.28 -7.03 12.01
CA ASN A 584 -16.88 -7.65 10.82
C ASN A 584 -15.96 -8.68 10.15
N GLY A 585 -14.93 -9.14 10.89
CA GLY A 585 -14.00 -10.15 10.42
C GLY A 585 -14.53 -11.57 10.54
N ILE A 586 -14.21 -12.43 9.53
CA ILE A 586 -14.41 -13.89 9.63
C ILE A 586 -13.41 -14.55 10.59
N VAL A 587 -12.44 -13.78 11.06
CA VAL A 587 -11.44 -14.16 12.07
C VAL A 587 -11.41 -13.06 13.15
N TYR A 588 -11.38 -13.46 14.42
CA TYR A 588 -11.22 -12.49 15.51
C TYR A 588 -9.86 -11.77 15.45
N ALA A 589 -9.79 -10.57 16.04
CA ALA A 589 -8.59 -9.74 16.01
C ALA A 589 -7.33 -10.37 16.60
N ASP A 590 -7.46 -11.45 17.39
CA ASP A 590 -6.35 -12.23 17.96
C ASP A 590 -6.02 -13.51 17.16
N GLY A 591 -6.65 -13.67 16.00
CA GLY A 591 -6.39 -14.78 15.08
C GLY A 591 -7.16 -16.07 15.39
N ALA A 592 -8.12 -16.03 16.32
CA ALA A 592 -8.94 -17.19 16.70
C ALA A 592 -10.12 -17.44 15.75
#